data_9601ca3e9cdf9df223f41143834a8d4d
#
_entry.id   9601ca3e9cdf9df223f41143834a8d4d
#
_cell.length_a   1.000
_cell.length_b   1.000
_cell.length_c   1.000
_cell.angle_alpha   90.00
_cell.angle_beta   90.00
_cell.angle_gamma   90.00
#
_symmetry.space_group_name_H-M   'P 1'
#
loop_
_entity.id
_entity.type
_entity.pdbx_description
1 polymer ?
#
loop_
_entity_poly.entity_id
_entity_poly.type
_entity_poly.pdbx_seq_one_letter_code
_entity_poly.pdbx_strand_id
1 'polypeptide(L)'
;MNQHVDMLRGEVSLYLQSMGLRPSTKGYQYLCFALIQLLQGTPFQNTIWAVTAIHFDQALHNVLRCVRREIKHAFVENPERFA
;
A
#
# COMPACT_ATOMS: atom_id res chain seq x y z
N MET A 1 -20.76 -9.10 -1.50
CA MET A 1 -19.30 -8.97 -1.32
C MET A 1 -18.58 -9.36 -2.60
N ASN A 2 -17.57 -8.65 -2.97
CA ASN A 2 -16.90 -8.84 -4.25
C ASN A 2 -15.70 -9.77 -4.09
N GLN A 3 -15.84 -11.01 -4.59
CA GLN A 3 -14.77 -12.01 -4.52
C GLN A 3 -13.53 -11.57 -5.27
N HIS A 4 -13.71 -10.81 -6.35
CA HIS A 4 -12.57 -10.28 -7.12
C HIS A 4 -11.70 -9.35 -6.26
N VAL A 5 -12.31 -8.50 -5.46
CA VAL A 5 -11.57 -7.62 -4.55
C VAL A 5 -10.82 -8.43 -3.50
N ASP A 6 -11.44 -9.48 -2.97
CA ASP A 6 -10.79 -10.33 -1.97
C ASP A 6 -9.57 -11.05 -2.56
N MET A 7 -9.67 -11.51 -3.81
CA MET A 7 -8.55 -12.13 -4.52
C MET A 7 -7.43 -11.14 -4.75
N LEU A 8 -7.76 -9.93 -5.20
CA LEU A 8 -6.77 -8.88 -5.42
C LEU A 8 -6.05 -8.54 -4.13
N ARG A 9 -6.79 -8.46 -3.03
CA ARG A 9 -6.19 -8.16 -1.72
C ARG A 9 -5.16 -9.21 -1.33
N GLY A 10 -5.48 -10.49 -1.53
CA GLY A 10 -4.56 -11.59 -1.25
C GLY A 10 -3.30 -11.52 -2.10
N GLU A 11 -3.45 -11.28 -3.40
CA GLU A 11 -2.32 -11.18 -4.31
C GLU A 11 -1.43 -9.97 -4.00
N VAL A 12 -2.04 -8.81 -3.76
CA VAL A 12 -1.30 -7.60 -3.40
C VAL A 12 -0.55 -7.80 -2.09
N SER A 13 -1.20 -8.42 -1.11
CA SER A 13 -0.59 -8.67 0.19
C SER A 13 0.64 -9.57 0.05
N LEU A 14 0.54 -10.66 -0.71
CA LEU A 14 1.67 -11.54 -0.95
C LEU A 14 2.82 -10.83 -1.67
N TYR A 15 2.48 -10.01 -2.66
CA TYR A 15 3.48 -9.25 -3.40
C TYR A 15 4.23 -8.29 -2.47
N LEU A 16 3.51 -7.54 -1.66
CA LEU A 16 4.14 -6.58 -0.73
C LEU A 16 5.02 -7.30 0.28
N GLN A 17 4.57 -8.44 0.79
CA GLN A 17 5.38 -9.22 1.74
C GLN A 17 6.64 -9.76 1.06
N SER A 18 6.55 -10.15 -0.20
CA SER A 18 7.72 -10.63 -0.95
C SER A 18 8.75 -9.52 -1.15
N MET A 19 8.33 -8.25 -1.11
CA MET A 19 9.22 -7.10 -1.19
C MET A 19 9.81 -6.70 0.16
N GLY A 20 9.42 -7.38 1.24
CA GLY A 20 9.94 -7.09 2.56
C GLY A 20 9.11 -6.16 3.40
N LEU A 21 7.91 -5.79 2.93
CA LEU A 21 7.02 -4.94 3.71
C LEU A 21 6.32 -5.76 4.80
N ARG A 22 6.03 -5.11 5.93
CA ARG A 22 5.52 -5.78 7.13
C ARG A 22 4.01 -5.62 7.26
N PRO A 23 3.25 -6.73 7.26
CA PRO A 23 1.78 -6.68 7.33
C PRO A 23 1.21 -5.97 8.55
N SER A 24 1.97 -5.87 9.63
CA SER A 24 1.50 -5.28 10.88
C SER A 24 1.54 -3.75 10.89
N THR A 25 2.10 -3.11 9.87
CA THR A 25 2.26 -1.66 9.87
C THR A 25 1.11 -0.95 9.16
N LYS A 26 0.88 0.31 9.55
CA LYS A 26 -0.12 1.14 8.89
C LYS A 26 0.29 1.46 7.45
N GLY A 27 1.59 1.69 7.23
CA GLY A 27 2.10 1.93 5.88
C GLY A 27 1.78 0.80 4.92
N TYR A 28 1.91 -0.44 5.39
CA TYR A 28 1.53 -1.62 4.61
C TYR A 28 0.04 -1.59 4.27
N GLN A 29 -0.81 -1.30 5.25
CA GLN A 29 -2.26 -1.26 5.03
C GLN A 29 -2.64 -0.20 4.00
N TYR A 30 -2.03 0.98 4.07
CA TYR A 30 -2.29 2.07 3.13
C TYR A 30 -1.83 1.69 1.72
N LEU A 31 -0.65 1.08 1.60
CA LEU A 31 -0.14 0.62 0.32
C LEU A 31 -1.03 -0.45 -0.29
N CYS A 32 -1.46 -1.41 0.51
CA CYS A 32 -2.32 -2.49 0.05
C CYS A 32 -3.63 -1.92 -0.51
N PHE A 33 -4.26 -1.01 0.22
CA PHE A 33 -5.48 -0.36 -0.25
C PHE A 33 -5.24 0.43 -1.53
N ALA A 34 -4.17 1.22 -1.57
CA ALA A 34 -3.86 2.05 -2.73
C ALA A 34 -3.63 1.21 -3.98
N LEU A 35 -2.90 0.11 -3.86
CA LEU A 35 -2.63 -0.77 -5.00
C LEU A 35 -3.90 -1.44 -5.51
N ILE A 36 -4.78 -1.86 -4.61
CA ILE A 36 -6.07 -2.43 -5.00
C ILE A 36 -6.89 -1.39 -5.77
N GLN A 37 -6.91 -0.15 -5.30
CA GLN A 37 -7.63 0.93 -5.97
C GLN A 37 -7.06 1.18 -7.37
N LEU A 38 -5.74 1.16 -7.52
CA LEU A 38 -5.09 1.33 -8.82
C LEU A 38 -5.49 0.21 -9.77
N LEU A 39 -5.49 -1.02 -9.30
CA LEU A 39 -5.87 -2.17 -10.11
C LEU A 39 -7.34 -2.12 -10.52
N GLN A 40 -8.16 -1.40 -9.77
CA GLN A 40 -9.58 -1.21 -10.09
C GLN A 40 -9.83 0.04 -10.93
N GLY A 41 -8.78 0.74 -11.37
CA GLY A 41 -8.89 1.85 -12.30
C GLY A 41 -8.86 3.24 -11.70
N THR A 42 -8.61 3.39 -10.41
CA THR A 42 -8.47 4.70 -9.79
C THR A 42 -7.20 5.39 -10.33
N PRO A 43 -7.26 6.66 -10.75
CA PRO A 43 -6.07 7.36 -11.25
C PRO A 43 -4.98 7.42 -10.19
N PHE A 44 -3.73 7.25 -10.64
CA PHE A 44 -2.59 7.21 -9.73
C PHE A 44 -2.38 8.54 -9.01
N GLN A 45 -1.83 9.46 -9.64
CA GLN A 45 -1.50 10.80 -9.16
C GLN A 45 -1.87 11.04 -7.68
N ASN A 46 -2.20 12.28 -7.32
CA ASN A 46 -2.55 12.61 -5.93
C ASN A 46 -3.89 12.01 -5.50
N THR A 47 -4.72 11.62 -6.46
CA THR A 47 -6.06 11.10 -6.19
C THR A 47 -6.02 9.83 -5.36
N ILE A 48 -5.10 8.89 -5.67
CA ILE A 48 -5.05 7.61 -4.98
C ILE A 48 -4.74 7.80 -3.48
N TRP A 49 -3.85 8.71 -3.15
CA TRP A 49 -3.48 8.95 -1.76
C TRP A 49 -4.57 9.70 -1.01
N ALA A 50 -5.28 10.61 -1.69
CA ALA A 50 -6.43 11.29 -1.11
C ALA A 50 -7.54 10.29 -0.79
N VAL A 51 -7.82 9.37 -1.71
CA VAL A 51 -8.84 8.32 -1.49
C VAL A 51 -8.43 7.43 -0.32
N THR A 52 -7.16 7.08 -0.24
CA THR A 52 -6.63 6.26 0.87
C THR A 52 -6.81 6.99 2.20
N ALA A 53 -6.47 8.27 2.25
CA ALA A 53 -6.59 9.06 3.48
C ALA A 53 -8.04 9.12 3.94
N ILE A 54 -8.97 9.32 3.02
CA ILE A 54 -10.41 9.38 3.35
C ILE A 54 -10.87 8.02 3.87
N HIS A 55 -10.47 6.94 3.20
CA HIS A 55 -10.89 5.59 3.59
C HIS A 55 -10.48 5.25 5.03
N PHE A 56 -9.27 5.63 5.41
CA PHE A 56 -8.74 5.32 6.74
C PHE A 56 -8.96 6.45 7.75
N ASP A 57 -9.66 7.51 7.35
CA ASP A 57 -9.93 8.67 8.21
C ASP A 57 -8.63 9.23 8.80
N GLN A 58 -7.66 9.46 7.93
CA GLN A 58 -6.35 9.98 8.30
C GLN A 58 -6.01 11.20 7.46
N ALA A 59 -5.16 12.07 8.02
CA ALA A 59 -4.63 13.19 7.26
C ALA A 59 -3.69 12.66 6.15
N LEU A 60 -3.73 13.31 5.00
CA LEU A 60 -2.93 12.90 3.85
C LEU A 60 -1.44 12.79 4.19
N HIS A 61 -0.90 13.76 4.92
CA HIS A 61 0.52 13.74 5.27
C HIS A 61 0.87 12.55 6.17
N ASN A 62 -0.05 12.09 7.01
CA ASN A 62 0.18 10.90 7.85
C ASN A 62 0.24 9.64 6.98
N VAL A 63 -0.65 9.53 6.02
CA VAL A 63 -0.65 8.40 5.09
C VAL A 63 0.67 8.34 4.34
N LEU A 64 1.07 9.46 3.75
CA LEU A 64 2.31 9.52 2.98
C LEU A 64 3.54 9.24 3.84
N ARG A 65 3.57 9.75 5.06
CA ARG A 65 4.69 9.51 5.99
C ARG A 65 4.80 8.03 6.34
N CYS A 66 3.68 7.38 6.66
CA CYS A 66 3.68 5.96 7.01
C CYS A 66 4.10 5.10 5.82
N VAL A 67 3.62 5.42 4.63
CA VAL A 67 3.97 4.69 3.41
C VAL A 67 5.47 4.83 3.12
N ARG A 68 6.00 6.06 3.18
CA ARG A 68 7.42 6.30 2.93
C ARG A 68 8.30 5.57 3.93
N ARG A 69 7.89 5.57 5.19
CA ARG A 69 8.64 4.88 6.25
C ARG A 69 8.69 3.38 5.99
N GLU A 70 7.57 2.81 5.58
CA GLU A 70 7.51 1.36 5.34
C GLU A 70 8.33 0.98 4.10
N ILE A 71 8.25 1.77 3.03
CA ILE A 71 9.04 1.53 1.83
C ILE A 71 10.53 1.63 2.15
N LYS A 72 10.92 2.65 2.92
CA LYS A 72 12.32 2.83 3.32
C LYS A 72 12.80 1.64 4.14
N HIS A 73 11.98 1.16 5.07
CA HIS A 73 12.33 0.00 5.88
C HIS A 73 12.58 -1.22 5.00
N ALA A 74 11.67 -1.49 4.07
CA ALA A 74 11.80 -2.62 3.17
C ALA A 74 13.06 -2.51 2.32
N PHE A 75 13.37 -1.32 1.81
CA PHE A 75 14.57 -1.07 1.02
C PHE A 75 15.84 -1.33 1.82
N VAL A 76 15.90 -0.81 3.06
CA VAL A 76 17.08 -0.96 3.91
C VAL A 76 17.32 -2.43 4.28
N GLU A 77 16.24 -3.17 4.57
CA GLU A 77 16.35 -4.56 4.98
C GLU A 77 16.60 -5.51 3.79
N ASN A 78 16.15 -5.12 2.60
CA ASN A 78 16.23 -5.97 1.42
C ASN A 78 16.66 -5.18 0.19
N PRO A 79 17.86 -4.56 0.20
CA PRO A 79 18.26 -3.67 -0.90
C PRO A 79 18.33 -4.37 -2.26
N GLU A 80 18.63 -5.65 -2.29
CA GLU A 80 18.74 -6.41 -3.54
C GLU A 80 17.41 -6.52 -4.28
N ARG A 81 16.30 -6.37 -3.57
CA ARG A 81 14.97 -6.47 -4.19
C ARG A 81 14.57 -5.21 -4.95
N PHE A 82 15.30 -4.13 -4.72
CA PHE A 82 15.02 -2.83 -5.34
C PHE A 82 16.14 -2.40 -6.31
N ALA A 83 17.12 -3.25 -6.47
CA ALA A 83 18.26 -2.95 -7.34
C ALA A 83 17.92 -3.05 -8.83
#